data_222ec7fa40f343aa22a33adde29eceb0
#
_entry.id   222ec7fa40f343aa22a33adde29eceb0
#
_cell.length_a   1.000
_cell.length_b   1.000
_cell.length_c   1.000
_cell.angle_alpha   90.00
_cell.angle_beta   90.00
_cell.angle_gamma   90.00
#
_symmetry.space_group_name_H-M   'P 1'
#
loop_
_entity.id
_entity.type
_entity.pdbx_description
1 polymer ?
#
loop_
_entity_poly.entity_id
_entity_poly.type
_entity_poly.pdbx_seq_one_letter_code
_entity_poly.pdbx_strand_id
1 'polypeptide(L)'
;ASDVYKRQEQPRKDFNEEAMGELAESMKVYGVLQPLLVQKKGDYYEIIAGERRWRAAKLAGLKEVPVVIREYTKQQTMEIALIENVQREDLNPIEEAKAYQRLIQEFELKQEEIAARVGKSRVTITNSMRLLKLDERVQEMLIQNQITGGHARALLTVEDGELQYKLAGKIIAENLSVREIEKIVKSLSKKKNPNAKSGEDESLALIFRDLEERMKSAMGTKVSINRKDKNKGRVEIEYYSESELERIVELIESIR
;
A
#
# COMPACT_ATOMS: atom_id res chain seq x y z
N ALA A 1 26.00 -28.32 -29.72
CA ALA A 1 25.01 -28.06 -28.69
C ALA A 1 25.72 -27.80 -27.38
N SER A 2 25.80 -26.58 -26.96
CA SER A 2 26.32 -26.22 -25.65
C SER A 2 25.26 -26.48 -24.60
N ASP A 3 25.62 -27.20 -23.55
CA ASP A 3 24.68 -27.54 -22.49
C ASP A 3 24.26 -26.31 -21.68
N VAL A 4 22.97 -26.16 -21.48
CA VAL A 4 22.39 -25.11 -20.61
C VAL A 4 22.20 -25.70 -19.22
N TYR A 5 22.88 -25.14 -18.22
CA TYR A 5 22.81 -25.59 -16.84
C TYR A 5 22.02 -24.62 -15.96
N LYS A 6 21.35 -25.21 -14.97
CA LYS A 6 20.54 -24.52 -13.98
C LYS A 6 21.42 -23.89 -12.90
N ARG A 7 21.09 -22.69 -12.47
CA ARG A 7 21.65 -22.08 -11.26
C ARG A 7 21.15 -22.83 -10.00
N GLN A 8 22.06 -23.17 -9.08
CA GLN A 8 21.72 -23.97 -7.87
C GLN A 8 20.85 -23.25 -6.83
N GLU A 9 20.72 -21.93 -6.91
CA GLU A 9 19.98 -21.11 -5.93
C GLU A 9 18.75 -20.45 -6.54
N GLN A 10 17.75 -21.26 -6.91
CA GLN A 10 16.45 -20.71 -7.33
C GLN A 10 15.47 -20.77 -6.15
N PRO A 11 14.81 -19.66 -5.76
CA PRO A 11 13.93 -19.60 -4.60
C PRO A 11 12.61 -20.36 -4.78
N ARG A 12 12.23 -20.71 -6.02
CA ARG A 12 10.98 -21.42 -6.29
C ARG A 12 11.17 -22.91 -6.29
N LYS A 13 10.60 -23.61 -5.28
CA LYS A 13 10.60 -25.07 -5.15
C LYS A 13 9.32 -25.71 -5.71
N ASP A 14 8.18 -25.01 -5.64
CA ASP A 14 6.89 -25.54 -6.07
C ASP A 14 6.48 -24.95 -7.42
N PHE A 15 6.28 -25.82 -8.39
CA PHE A 15 5.71 -25.52 -9.69
C PHE A 15 4.39 -26.30 -9.81
N ASN A 16 3.31 -25.60 -10.16
CA ASN A 16 2.06 -26.26 -10.51
C ASN A 16 2.32 -27.14 -11.75
N GLU A 17 2.19 -28.46 -11.60
CA GLU A 17 2.47 -29.45 -12.64
C GLU A 17 1.51 -29.30 -13.84
N GLU A 18 0.24 -28.97 -13.59
CA GLU A 18 -0.74 -28.74 -14.66
C GLU A 18 -0.35 -27.55 -15.53
N ALA A 19 -0.06 -26.39 -14.91
CA ALA A 19 0.37 -25.20 -15.63
C ALA A 19 1.72 -25.37 -16.34
N MET A 20 2.54 -26.30 -15.90
CA MET A 20 3.79 -26.67 -16.58
C MET A 20 3.52 -27.56 -17.79
N GLY A 21 2.56 -28.49 -17.68
CA GLY A 21 2.09 -29.34 -18.75
C GLY A 21 1.46 -28.55 -19.89
N GLU A 22 0.56 -27.61 -19.59
CA GLU A 22 -0.04 -26.71 -20.58
C GLU A 22 1.02 -25.90 -21.34
N LEU A 23 2.01 -25.36 -20.63
CA LEU A 23 3.11 -24.64 -21.24
C LEU A 23 3.94 -25.55 -22.15
N ALA A 24 4.20 -26.79 -21.76
CA ALA A 24 4.95 -27.74 -22.56
C ALA A 24 4.17 -28.14 -23.85
N GLU A 25 2.86 -28.34 -23.77
CA GLU A 25 2.00 -28.63 -24.94
C GLU A 25 1.99 -27.42 -25.90
N SER A 26 1.85 -26.20 -25.38
CA SER A 26 1.96 -24.98 -26.19
C SER A 26 3.33 -24.90 -26.91
N MET A 27 4.40 -25.25 -26.23
CA MET A 27 5.76 -25.22 -26.81
C MET A 27 5.99 -26.32 -27.84
N LYS A 28 5.32 -27.47 -27.77
CA LYS A 28 5.35 -28.48 -28.84
C LYS A 28 4.79 -27.94 -30.15
N VAL A 29 3.73 -27.12 -30.07
CA VAL A 29 3.04 -26.57 -31.26
C VAL A 29 3.77 -25.35 -31.82
N TYR A 30 4.11 -24.39 -30.98
CA TYR A 30 4.61 -23.07 -31.40
C TYR A 30 6.09 -22.84 -31.15
N GLY A 31 6.77 -23.80 -30.51
CA GLY A 31 8.15 -23.61 -30.04
C GLY A 31 8.23 -22.62 -28.86
N VAL A 32 9.43 -22.18 -28.57
CA VAL A 32 9.71 -21.19 -27.51
C VAL A 32 9.63 -19.79 -28.12
N LEU A 33 8.48 -19.11 -27.98
CA LEU A 33 8.23 -17.79 -28.56
C LEU A 33 9.10 -16.69 -27.93
N GLN A 34 9.34 -16.76 -26.61
CA GLN A 34 10.19 -15.82 -25.90
C GLN A 34 11.53 -16.50 -25.56
N PRO A 35 12.67 -15.97 -26.01
CA PRO A 35 13.97 -16.57 -25.74
C PRO A 35 14.30 -16.57 -24.22
N LEU A 36 15.15 -17.51 -23.83
CA LEU A 36 15.73 -17.54 -22.48
C LEU A 36 16.84 -16.50 -22.39
N LEU A 37 17.02 -15.91 -21.22
CA LEU A 37 18.18 -15.06 -20.96
C LEU A 37 19.26 -15.90 -20.29
N VAL A 38 20.43 -15.96 -20.93
CA VAL A 38 21.53 -16.79 -20.44
C VAL A 38 22.85 -16.00 -20.41
N GLN A 39 23.76 -16.44 -19.56
CA GLN A 39 25.12 -15.94 -19.48
C GLN A 39 26.10 -17.08 -19.81
N LYS A 40 27.13 -16.78 -20.60
CA LYS A 40 28.19 -17.74 -20.87
C LYS A 40 29.09 -17.91 -19.65
N LYS A 41 29.34 -19.17 -19.26
CA LYS A 41 30.22 -19.56 -18.14
C LYS A 41 31.19 -20.64 -18.64
N GLY A 42 32.33 -20.24 -19.18
CA GLY A 42 33.25 -21.19 -19.77
C GLY A 42 32.59 -21.95 -20.93
N ASP A 43 32.43 -23.26 -20.78
CA ASP A 43 31.88 -24.15 -21.80
C ASP A 43 30.35 -24.35 -21.74
N TYR A 44 29.66 -23.74 -20.77
CA TYR A 44 28.22 -23.87 -20.61
C TYR A 44 27.53 -22.52 -20.51
N TYR A 45 26.18 -22.55 -20.57
CA TYR A 45 25.35 -21.37 -20.39
C TYR A 45 24.53 -21.50 -19.11
N GLU A 46 24.60 -20.49 -18.23
CA GLU A 46 23.81 -20.38 -17.02
C GLU A 46 22.53 -19.59 -17.32
N ILE A 47 21.35 -20.12 -16.91
CA ILE A 47 20.08 -19.44 -17.08
C ILE A 47 19.97 -18.31 -16.05
N ILE A 48 19.79 -17.09 -16.52
CA ILE A 48 19.53 -15.91 -15.71
C ILE A 48 18.01 -15.73 -15.48
N ALA A 49 17.22 -15.85 -16.57
CA ALA A 49 15.77 -15.74 -16.54
C ALA A 49 15.12 -16.70 -17.54
N GLY A 50 13.94 -17.22 -17.20
CA GLY A 50 13.18 -18.14 -18.05
C GLY A 50 13.20 -19.60 -17.62
N GLU A 51 13.48 -19.94 -16.36
CA GLU A 51 13.53 -21.30 -15.83
C GLU A 51 12.29 -22.14 -16.18
N ARG A 52 11.06 -21.57 -16.06
CA ARG A 52 9.83 -22.28 -16.43
C ARG A 52 9.82 -22.67 -17.91
N ARG A 53 10.25 -21.77 -18.78
CA ARG A 53 10.32 -22.02 -20.23
C ARG A 53 11.34 -23.11 -20.55
N TRP A 54 12.49 -23.11 -19.89
CA TRP A 54 13.48 -24.16 -20.05
C TRP A 54 12.95 -25.53 -19.62
N ARG A 55 12.26 -25.61 -18.46
CA ARG A 55 11.67 -26.87 -17.99
C ARG A 55 10.56 -27.36 -18.91
N ALA A 56 9.67 -26.46 -19.32
CA ALA A 56 8.58 -26.80 -20.26
C ALA A 56 9.15 -27.25 -21.61
N ALA A 57 10.18 -26.60 -22.13
CA ALA A 57 10.86 -27.00 -23.36
C ALA A 57 11.48 -28.40 -23.24
N LYS A 58 12.08 -28.73 -22.07
CA LYS A 58 12.61 -30.06 -21.78
C LYS A 58 11.51 -31.12 -21.71
N LEU A 59 10.35 -30.80 -21.07
CA LEU A 59 9.17 -31.68 -21.05
C LEU A 59 8.56 -31.85 -22.43
N ALA A 60 8.59 -30.81 -23.27
CA ALA A 60 8.13 -30.84 -24.65
C ALA A 60 9.07 -31.63 -25.58
N GLY A 61 10.27 -32.04 -25.09
CA GLY A 61 11.26 -32.79 -25.88
C GLY A 61 11.99 -31.93 -26.91
N LEU A 62 12.00 -30.59 -26.76
CA LEU A 62 12.73 -29.69 -27.66
C LEU A 62 14.24 -29.86 -27.48
N LYS A 63 14.94 -30.05 -28.57
CA LYS A 63 16.41 -30.22 -28.61
C LYS A 63 17.15 -28.90 -28.52
N GLU A 64 16.50 -27.81 -28.97
CA GLU A 64 17.09 -26.49 -29.02
C GLU A 64 16.09 -25.46 -28.55
N VAL A 65 16.57 -24.42 -27.89
CA VAL A 65 15.75 -23.29 -27.41
C VAL A 65 16.43 -21.98 -27.80
N PRO A 66 15.66 -20.96 -28.23
CA PRO A 66 16.23 -19.65 -28.51
C PRO A 66 16.73 -19.00 -27.20
N VAL A 67 17.92 -18.44 -27.25
CA VAL A 67 18.57 -17.79 -26.12
C VAL A 67 19.08 -16.40 -26.48
N VAL A 68 19.02 -15.47 -25.54
CA VAL A 68 19.74 -14.20 -25.61
C VAL A 68 20.92 -14.31 -24.66
N ILE A 69 22.12 -14.24 -25.23
CA ILE A 69 23.37 -14.28 -24.47
C ILE A 69 23.72 -12.87 -24.03
N ARG A 70 23.87 -12.66 -22.73
CA ARG A 70 24.34 -11.41 -22.15
C ARG A 70 25.42 -11.69 -21.12
N GLU A 71 26.38 -10.80 -21.03
CA GLU A 71 27.38 -10.83 -19.97
C GLU A 71 26.90 -9.89 -18.84
N TYR A 72 26.72 -10.46 -17.65
CA TYR A 72 26.34 -9.73 -16.46
C TYR A 72 27.36 -9.96 -15.35
N THR A 73 27.59 -8.95 -14.54
CA THR A 73 28.28 -9.15 -13.27
C THR A 73 27.41 -10.00 -12.34
N LYS A 74 28.01 -10.61 -11.32
CA LYS A 74 27.25 -11.35 -10.30
C LYS A 74 26.14 -10.48 -9.68
N GLN A 75 26.45 -9.22 -9.43
CA GLN A 75 25.52 -8.25 -8.88
C GLN A 75 24.34 -7.99 -9.83
N GLN A 76 24.61 -7.73 -11.11
CA GLN A 76 23.54 -7.53 -12.11
C GLN A 76 22.68 -8.78 -12.30
N THR A 77 23.28 -9.97 -12.23
CA THR A 77 22.53 -11.23 -12.32
C THR A 77 21.57 -11.39 -11.14
N MET A 78 22.01 -11.06 -9.91
CA MET A 78 21.16 -11.08 -8.72
C MET A 78 20.04 -10.03 -8.78
N GLU A 79 20.39 -8.83 -9.26
CA GLU A 79 19.44 -7.73 -9.46
C GLU A 79 18.31 -8.13 -10.42
N ILE A 80 18.66 -8.65 -11.61
CA ILE A 80 17.69 -9.11 -12.62
C ILE A 80 16.78 -10.21 -12.05
N ALA A 81 17.35 -11.18 -11.35
CA ALA A 81 16.60 -12.26 -10.75
C ALA A 81 15.63 -11.74 -9.65
N LEU A 82 16.03 -10.74 -8.87
CA LEU A 82 15.19 -10.13 -7.86
C LEU A 82 14.05 -9.31 -8.49
N ILE A 83 14.34 -8.55 -9.56
CA ILE A 83 13.32 -7.80 -10.31
C ILE A 83 12.31 -8.74 -10.96
N GLU A 84 12.76 -9.84 -11.60
CA GLU A 84 11.88 -10.86 -12.16
C GLU A 84 10.95 -11.44 -11.07
N ASN A 85 11.51 -11.76 -9.91
CA ASN A 85 10.73 -12.27 -8.79
C ASN A 85 9.66 -11.26 -8.30
N VAL A 86 9.99 -9.97 -8.28
CA VAL A 86 9.06 -8.90 -7.87
C VAL A 86 7.93 -8.69 -8.90
N GLN A 87 8.16 -8.99 -10.17
CA GLN A 87 7.14 -8.90 -11.22
C GLN A 87 6.13 -10.06 -11.22
N ARG A 88 6.26 -11.01 -10.27
CA ARG A 88 5.30 -12.11 -10.14
C ARG A 88 3.98 -11.59 -9.56
N GLU A 89 2.89 -12.16 -10.05
CA GLU A 89 1.53 -11.80 -9.62
C GLU A 89 1.12 -12.39 -8.26
N ASP A 90 1.88 -13.38 -7.77
CA ASP A 90 1.57 -14.18 -6.58
C ASP A 90 2.29 -13.72 -5.30
N LEU A 91 2.98 -12.59 -5.32
CA LEU A 91 3.64 -12.03 -4.13
C LEU A 91 2.63 -11.40 -3.17
N ASN A 92 2.77 -11.71 -1.87
CA ASN A 92 2.03 -10.97 -0.86
C ASN A 92 2.62 -9.54 -0.67
N PRO A 93 1.83 -8.58 -0.11
CA PRO A 93 2.27 -7.19 0.02
C PRO A 93 3.55 -6.98 0.85
N ILE A 94 3.82 -7.87 1.81
CA ILE A 94 5.02 -7.79 2.66
C ILE A 94 6.23 -8.36 1.94
N GLU A 95 6.09 -9.45 1.20
CA GLU A 95 7.17 -9.99 0.35
C GLU A 95 7.58 -8.98 -0.71
N GLU A 96 6.61 -8.35 -1.37
CA GLU A 96 6.85 -7.29 -2.34
C GLU A 96 7.63 -6.12 -1.71
N ALA A 97 7.22 -5.67 -0.52
CA ALA A 97 7.89 -4.60 0.21
C ALA A 97 9.33 -4.97 0.60
N LYS A 98 9.56 -6.20 1.07
CA LYS A 98 10.91 -6.72 1.40
C LYS A 98 11.80 -6.80 0.17
N ALA A 99 11.25 -7.19 -0.97
CA ALA A 99 12.01 -7.26 -2.22
C ALA A 99 12.44 -5.85 -2.69
N TYR A 100 11.56 -4.84 -2.59
CA TYR A 100 11.95 -3.45 -2.86
C TYR A 100 13.02 -2.93 -1.90
N GLN A 101 12.90 -3.25 -0.62
CA GLN A 101 13.91 -2.88 0.37
C GLN A 101 15.28 -3.48 0.02
N ARG A 102 15.32 -4.75 -0.37
CA ARG A 102 16.56 -5.41 -0.81
C ARG A 102 17.16 -4.77 -2.05
N LEU A 103 16.33 -4.40 -3.05
CA LEU A 103 16.80 -3.69 -4.25
C LEU A 103 17.49 -2.37 -3.89
N ILE A 104 16.99 -1.64 -2.89
CA ILE A 104 17.64 -0.41 -2.43
C ILE A 104 18.92 -0.71 -1.64
N GLN A 105 18.90 -1.65 -0.71
CA GLN A 105 20.00 -1.89 0.22
C GLN A 105 21.17 -2.64 -0.41
N GLU A 106 20.88 -3.66 -1.25
CA GLU A 106 21.93 -4.52 -1.84
C GLU A 106 22.44 -4.00 -3.18
N PHE A 107 21.58 -3.26 -3.93
CA PHE A 107 21.92 -2.79 -5.29
C PHE A 107 21.95 -1.27 -5.41
N GLU A 108 21.76 -0.53 -4.31
CA GLU A 108 21.81 0.94 -4.26
C GLU A 108 20.84 1.65 -5.24
N LEU A 109 19.78 0.94 -5.67
CA LEU A 109 18.81 1.48 -6.61
C LEU A 109 17.93 2.54 -5.95
N LYS A 110 17.65 3.62 -6.69
CA LYS A 110 16.66 4.62 -6.27
C LYS A 110 15.25 4.10 -6.49
N GLN A 111 14.30 4.56 -5.66
CA GLN A 111 12.89 4.17 -5.79
C GLN A 111 12.30 4.44 -7.19
N GLU A 112 12.77 5.46 -7.88
CA GLU A 112 12.37 5.81 -9.25
C GLU A 112 12.85 4.77 -10.26
N GLU A 113 14.08 4.29 -10.10
CA GLU A 113 14.66 3.26 -10.96
C GLU A 113 13.95 1.92 -10.78
N ILE A 114 13.64 1.55 -9.53
CA ILE A 114 12.84 0.36 -9.23
C ILE A 114 11.46 0.49 -9.88
N ALA A 115 10.78 1.62 -9.68
CA ALA A 115 9.46 1.89 -10.25
C ALA A 115 9.44 1.72 -11.77
N ALA A 116 10.42 2.29 -12.48
CA ALA A 116 10.57 2.15 -13.93
C ALA A 116 10.77 0.69 -14.35
N ARG A 117 11.60 -0.09 -13.62
CA ARG A 117 11.93 -1.47 -13.95
C ARG A 117 10.79 -2.46 -13.69
N VAL A 118 9.97 -2.21 -12.65
CA VAL A 118 8.83 -3.07 -12.31
C VAL A 118 7.50 -2.60 -12.91
N GLY A 119 7.49 -1.47 -13.65
CA GLY A 119 6.29 -0.93 -14.29
C GLY A 119 5.27 -0.35 -13.30
N LYS A 120 5.72 0.12 -12.11
CA LYS A 120 4.85 0.71 -11.08
C LYS A 120 5.21 2.18 -10.84
N SER A 121 4.33 2.93 -10.14
CA SER A 121 4.65 4.29 -9.75
C SER A 121 5.62 4.33 -8.55
N ARG A 122 6.45 5.38 -8.45
CA ARG A 122 7.29 5.62 -7.26
C ARG A 122 6.46 5.65 -5.97
N VAL A 123 5.26 6.23 -6.03
CA VAL A 123 4.35 6.31 -4.88
C VAL A 123 3.93 4.91 -4.42
N THR A 124 3.69 3.99 -5.36
CA THR A 124 3.39 2.59 -5.05
C THR A 124 4.55 1.94 -4.30
N ILE A 125 5.78 2.07 -4.81
CA ILE A 125 6.99 1.54 -4.15
C ILE A 125 7.14 2.08 -2.72
N THR A 126 7.02 3.41 -2.57
CA THR A 126 7.12 4.07 -1.26
C THR A 126 6.05 3.55 -0.28
N ASN A 127 4.81 3.41 -0.74
CA ASN A 127 3.70 2.93 0.08
C ASN A 127 3.88 1.45 0.48
N SER A 128 4.33 0.61 -0.44
CA SER A 128 4.64 -0.79 -0.18
C SER A 128 5.73 -0.91 0.90
N MET A 129 6.84 -0.20 0.75
CA MET A 129 7.94 -0.23 1.73
C MET A 129 7.53 0.27 3.11
N ARG A 130 6.59 1.21 3.21
CA ARG A 130 6.08 1.68 4.49
C ARG A 130 5.38 0.58 5.29
N LEU A 131 4.82 -0.44 4.65
CA LEU A 131 4.17 -1.57 5.31
C LEU A 131 5.12 -2.35 6.24
N LEU A 132 6.43 -2.34 5.95
CA LEU A 132 7.45 -2.97 6.80
C LEU A 132 7.62 -2.29 8.16
N LYS A 133 7.05 -1.09 8.36
CA LYS A 133 7.05 -0.37 9.65
C LYS A 133 5.90 -0.77 10.57
N LEU A 134 4.98 -1.60 10.09
CA LEU A 134 3.90 -2.13 10.92
C LEU A 134 4.44 -3.16 11.91
N ASP A 135 3.72 -3.33 13.03
CA ASP A 135 3.96 -4.44 13.95
C ASP A 135 3.87 -5.79 13.19
N GLU A 136 4.75 -6.74 13.53
CA GLU A 136 4.86 -8.03 12.83
C GLU A 136 3.54 -8.79 12.82
N ARG A 137 2.76 -8.74 13.89
CA ARG A 137 1.43 -9.36 13.98
C ARG A 137 0.43 -8.73 13.00
N VAL A 138 0.52 -7.41 12.78
CA VAL A 138 -0.31 -6.70 11.80
C VAL A 138 0.13 -7.01 10.37
N GLN A 139 1.44 -7.17 10.13
CA GLN A 139 1.96 -7.66 8.85
C GLN A 139 1.40 -9.05 8.53
N GLU A 140 1.36 -9.96 9.52
CA GLU A 140 0.81 -11.30 9.35
C GLU A 140 -0.68 -11.28 9.00
N MET A 141 -1.48 -10.42 9.67
CA MET A 141 -2.89 -10.23 9.33
C MET A 141 -3.08 -9.72 7.88
N LEU A 142 -2.15 -8.90 7.39
CA LEU A 142 -2.16 -8.44 6.00
C LEU A 142 -1.79 -9.56 5.01
N ILE A 143 -0.80 -10.40 5.34
CA ILE A 143 -0.41 -11.58 4.55
C ILE A 143 -1.59 -12.56 4.42
N GLN A 144 -2.31 -12.78 5.53
CA GLN A 144 -3.48 -13.65 5.59
C GLN A 144 -4.75 -13.02 4.99
N ASN A 145 -4.67 -11.82 4.41
CA ASN A 145 -5.80 -11.07 3.85
C ASN A 145 -6.93 -10.78 4.86
N GLN A 146 -6.65 -10.82 6.17
CA GLN A 146 -7.61 -10.45 7.22
C GLN A 146 -7.88 -8.94 7.25
N ILE A 147 -6.88 -8.14 6.83
CA ILE A 147 -7.00 -6.70 6.63
C ILE A 147 -6.51 -6.33 5.22
N THR A 148 -7.01 -5.23 4.69
CA THR A 148 -6.58 -4.75 3.35
C THR A 148 -5.36 -3.83 3.44
N GLY A 149 -4.66 -3.62 2.32
CA GLY A 149 -3.57 -2.63 2.24
C GLY A 149 -4.00 -1.19 2.57
N GLY A 150 -5.29 -0.86 2.41
CA GLY A 150 -5.88 0.41 2.85
C GLY A 150 -5.89 0.53 4.37
N HIS A 151 -6.36 -0.51 5.07
CA HIS A 151 -6.36 -0.60 6.53
C HIS A 151 -4.92 -0.52 7.07
N ALA A 152 -4.01 -1.29 6.49
CA ALA A 152 -2.59 -1.29 6.85
C ALA A 152 -1.96 0.12 6.75
N ARG A 153 -2.24 0.87 5.66
CA ARG A 153 -1.75 2.24 5.51
C ARG A 153 -2.32 3.22 6.55
N ALA A 154 -3.60 3.07 6.92
CA ALA A 154 -4.20 3.89 7.98
C ALA A 154 -3.51 3.63 9.34
N LEU A 155 -3.18 2.38 9.64
CA LEU A 155 -2.49 1.99 10.89
C LEU A 155 -1.05 2.48 10.97
N LEU A 156 -0.37 2.76 9.85
CA LEU A 156 1.00 3.29 9.84
C LEU A 156 1.17 4.66 10.55
N THR A 157 0.11 5.38 10.78
CA THR A 157 0.14 6.66 11.52
C THR A 157 0.15 6.47 13.03
N VAL A 158 -0.04 5.25 13.51
CA VAL A 158 0.03 4.84 14.91
C VAL A 158 1.44 4.32 15.18
N GLU A 159 2.19 4.97 16.07
CA GLU A 159 3.58 4.60 16.39
C GLU A 159 3.70 3.39 17.31
N ASP A 160 2.68 3.17 18.15
CA ASP A 160 2.64 2.09 19.14
C ASP A 160 2.16 0.79 18.51
N GLY A 161 3.03 -0.22 18.42
CA GLY A 161 2.76 -1.54 17.84
C GLY A 161 1.61 -2.28 18.53
N GLU A 162 1.49 -2.19 19.86
CA GLU A 162 0.38 -2.81 20.61
C GLU A 162 -0.96 -2.17 20.25
N LEU A 163 -0.96 -0.85 20.06
CA LEU A 163 -2.16 -0.13 19.64
C LEU A 163 -2.49 -0.44 18.17
N GLN A 164 -1.47 -0.57 17.30
CA GLN A 164 -1.67 -1.03 15.91
C GLN A 164 -2.37 -2.38 15.88
N TYR A 165 -1.86 -3.35 16.67
CA TYR A 165 -2.42 -4.69 16.75
C TYR A 165 -3.86 -4.71 17.28
N LYS A 166 -4.15 -3.95 18.36
CA LYS A 166 -5.52 -3.81 18.90
C LYS A 166 -6.47 -3.22 17.87
N LEU A 167 -6.04 -2.19 17.14
CA LEU A 167 -6.86 -1.58 16.10
C LEU A 167 -7.07 -2.52 14.90
N ALA A 168 -6.06 -3.30 14.52
CA ALA A 168 -6.20 -4.33 13.50
C ALA A 168 -7.21 -5.42 13.91
N GLY A 169 -7.16 -5.86 15.16
CA GLY A 169 -8.18 -6.78 15.72
C GLY A 169 -9.60 -6.18 15.70
N LYS A 170 -9.72 -4.88 16.01
CA LYS A 170 -11.00 -4.18 15.94
C LYS A 170 -11.55 -4.09 14.51
N ILE A 171 -10.68 -3.84 13.51
CA ILE A 171 -11.08 -3.85 12.09
C ILE A 171 -11.74 -5.16 11.73
N ILE A 172 -11.16 -6.29 12.17
CA ILE A 172 -11.66 -7.64 11.86
C ILE A 172 -12.97 -7.90 12.60
N ALA A 173 -13.02 -7.61 13.91
CA ALA A 173 -14.18 -7.91 14.76
C ALA A 173 -15.44 -7.09 14.38
N GLU A 174 -15.27 -5.83 14.02
CA GLU A 174 -16.35 -4.90 13.70
C GLU A 174 -16.52 -4.68 12.18
N ASN A 175 -15.72 -5.34 11.34
CA ASN A 175 -15.69 -5.21 9.88
C ASN A 175 -15.64 -3.73 9.42
N LEU A 176 -14.74 -2.97 10.05
CA LEU A 176 -14.60 -1.53 9.80
C LEU A 176 -14.09 -1.26 8.38
N SER A 177 -14.60 -0.22 7.77
CA SER A 177 -14.06 0.30 6.51
C SER A 177 -12.78 1.10 6.72
N VAL A 178 -11.99 1.29 5.64
CA VAL A 178 -10.77 2.11 5.67
C VAL A 178 -11.06 3.53 6.19
N ARG A 179 -12.19 4.13 5.80
CA ARG A 179 -12.59 5.49 6.25
C ARG A 179 -12.90 5.56 7.75
N GLU A 180 -13.47 4.50 8.31
CA GLU A 180 -13.77 4.44 9.75
C GLU A 180 -12.51 4.32 10.58
N ILE A 181 -11.58 3.43 10.18
CA ILE A 181 -10.31 3.32 10.88
C ILE A 181 -9.47 4.60 10.76
N GLU A 182 -9.47 5.29 9.63
CA GLU A 182 -8.82 6.59 9.48
C GLU A 182 -9.38 7.64 10.45
N LYS A 183 -10.72 7.68 10.65
CA LYS A 183 -11.36 8.56 11.63
C LYS A 183 -10.95 8.21 13.06
N ILE A 184 -10.92 6.93 13.41
CA ILE A 184 -10.51 6.46 14.74
C ILE A 184 -9.06 6.86 15.00
N VAL A 185 -8.14 6.55 14.08
CA VAL A 185 -6.72 6.89 14.21
C VAL A 185 -6.51 8.40 14.31
N LYS A 186 -7.22 9.20 13.52
CA LYS A 186 -7.16 10.66 13.59
C LYS A 186 -7.68 11.21 14.92
N SER A 187 -8.67 10.59 15.52
CA SER A 187 -9.16 10.96 16.86
C SER A 187 -8.15 10.66 17.96
N LEU A 188 -7.44 9.52 17.84
CA LEU A 188 -6.39 9.12 18.78
C LEU A 188 -5.16 10.04 18.68
N SER A 189 -4.76 10.43 17.47
CA SER A 189 -3.64 11.37 17.29
C SER A 189 -3.94 12.77 17.85
N LYS A 190 -5.21 13.22 17.78
CA LYS A 190 -5.63 14.46 18.43
C LYS A 190 -5.58 14.40 19.96
N LYS A 191 -5.84 13.21 20.55
CA LYS A 191 -5.73 13.00 22.01
C LYS A 191 -4.29 12.88 22.50
N LYS A 192 -3.33 12.47 21.64
CA LYS A 192 -1.91 12.32 21.98
C LYS A 192 -1.09 13.62 21.96
N ASN A 193 -1.67 14.74 21.53
CA ASN A 193 -1.06 16.06 21.63
C ASN A 193 -1.71 16.87 22.79
N PRO A 194 -1.39 16.60 24.05
CA PRO A 194 -1.89 17.43 25.17
C PRO A 194 -1.23 18.80 25.20
N ASN A 195 -0.21 19.07 24.38
CA ASN A 195 0.47 20.37 24.28
C ASN A 195 -0.07 21.30 23.18
N ALA A 196 -1.16 20.92 22.51
CA ALA A 196 -1.91 21.85 21.68
C ALA A 196 -3.25 22.10 22.35
N LYS A 197 -3.27 23.02 23.31
CA LYS A 197 -4.39 23.68 23.98
C LYS A 197 -4.57 23.30 25.44
N SER A 198 -3.97 24.14 26.25
CA SER A 198 -4.13 24.31 27.69
C SER A 198 -5.60 24.42 28.11
N GLY A 199 -5.88 24.16 29.39
CA GLY A 199 -7.19 24.22 30.04
C GLY A 199 -8.05 25.50 29.84
N GLU A 200 -7.52 26.53 29.13
CA GLU A 200 -8.30 27.68 28.65
C GLU A 200 -9.25 27.32 27.50
N ASP A 201 -8.95 26.26 26.71
CA ASP A 201 -9.79 25.88 25.55
C ASP A 201 -11.00 25.00 25.93
N GLU A 202 -10.96 24.30 27.07
CA GLU A 202 -12.11 23.53 27.55
C GLU A 202 -13.19 24.43 28.15
N SER A 203 -12.80 25.44 28.91
CA SER A 203 -13.76 26.44 29.41
C SER A 203 -14.33 27.32 28.30
N LEU A 204 -13.51 27.65 27.30
CA LEU A 204 -13.95 28.37 26.10
C LEU A 204 -14.86 27.50 25.22
N ALA A 205 -14.59 26.20 25.05
CA ALA A 205 -15.47 25.28 24.33
C ALA A 205 -16.84 25.15 24.97
N LEU A 206 -16.91 25.14 26.31
CA LEU A 206 -18.16 25.18 27.05
C LEU A 206 -18.93 26.49 26.82
N ILE A 207 -18.25 27.63 26.84
CA ILE A 207 -18.84 28.95 26.57
C ILE A 207 -19.37 29.01 25.13
N PHE A 208 -18.63 28.53 24.13
CA PHE A 208 -19.11 28.53 22.75
C PHE A 208 -20.28 27.59 22.54
N ARG A 209 -20.32 26.47 23.23
CA ARG A 209 -21.45 25.54 23.20
C ARG A 209 -22.70 26.16 23.84
N ASP A 210 -22.56 26.86 24.94
CA ASP A 210 -23.65 27.62 25.54
C ASP A 210 -24.17 28.72 24.58
N LEU A 211 -23.26 29.44 23.92
CA LEU A 211 -23.63 30.44 22.92
C LEU A 211 -24.36 29.83 21.73
N GLU A 212 -23.90 28.67 21.24
CA GLU A 212 -24.58 27.94 20.15
C GLU A 212 -25.98 27.51 20.55
N GLU A 213 -26.20 26.99 21.78
CA GLU A 213 -27.50 26.58 22.29
C GLU A 213 -28.44 27.80 22.47
N ARG A 214 -27.94 28.90 23.00
CA ARG A 214 -28.70 30.16 23.10
C ARG A 214 -29.10 30.72 21.75
N MET A 215 -28.17 30.75 20.77
CA MET A 215 -28.45 31.18 19.40
C MET A 215 -29.44 30.23 18.71
N LYS A 216 -29.29 28.92 18.89
CA LYS A 216 -30.22 27.92 18.38
C LYS A 216 -31.64 28.13 18.95
N SER A 217 -31.76 28.42 20.25
CA SER A 217 -33.03 28.70 20.89
C SER A 217 -33.68 30.00 20.41
N ALA A 218 -32.88 31.02 20.15
CA ALA A 218 -33.36 32.32 19.64
C ALA A 218 -33.75 32.25 18.15
N MET A 219 -32.98 31.55 17.34
CA MET A 219 -33.19 31.48 15.88
C MET A 219 -34.09 30.32 15.45
N GLY A 220 -34.34 29.35 16.33
CA GLY A 220 -35.20 28.18 16.06
C GLY A 220 -34.61 27.19 15.09
N THR A 221 -33.31 27.35 14.74
CA THR A 221 -32.60 26.49 13.78
C THR A 221 -31.19 26.19 14.27
N LYS A 222 -30.49 25.27 13.59
CA LYS A 222 -29.15 24.88 13.98
C LYS A 222 -28.14 25.97 13.71
N VAL A 223 -27.37 26.33 14.73
CA VAL A 223 -26.30 27.33 14.66
C VAL A 223 -24.98 26.66 15.04
N SER A 224 -23.94 26.98 14.32
CA SER A 224 -22.57 26.47 14.58
C SER A 224 -21.58 27.65 14.61
N ILE A 225 -20.72 27.69 15.62
CA ILE A 225 -19.69 28.72 15.79
C ILE A 225 -18.32 28.10 15.50
N ASN A 226 -17.78 28.38 14.33
CA ASN A 226 -16.47 27.92 13.88
C ASN A 226 -15.39 28.95 14.15
N ARG A 227 -14.60 28.77 15.20
CA ARG A 227 -13.48 29.64 15.54
C ARG A 227 -12.28 29.39 14.62
N LYS A 228 -11.76 30.47 13.99
CA LYS A 228 -10.52 30.41 13.19
C LYS A 228 -9.30 30.79 14.01
N ASP A 229 -9.44 31.74 14.95
CA ASP A 229 -8.35 32.34 15.70
C ASP A 229 -8.87 32.88 17.05
N LYS A 230 -7.98 33.39 17.93
CA LYS A 230 -8.41 33.97 19.23
C LYS A 230 -9.47 35.07 19.09
N ASN A 231 -9.44 35.82 18.00
CA ASN A 231 -10.32 36.98 17.78
C ASN A 231 -11.19 36.90 16.51
N LYS A 232 -11.16 35.77 15.77
CA LYS A 232 -11.89 35.62 14.51
C LYS A 232 -12.58 34.26 14.45
N GLY A 233 -13.81 34.29 14.03
CA GLY A 233 -14.62 33.10 13.81
C GLY A 233 -15.67 33.31 12.72
N ARG A 234 -16.43 32.26 12.45
CA ARG A 234 -17.59 32.27 11.57
C ARG A 234 -18.76 31.68 12.34
N VAL A 235 -19.91 32.33 12.24
CA VAL A 235 -21.19 31.77 12.67
C VAL A 235 -21.91 31.29 11.43
N GLU A 236 -22.35 30.04 11.45
CA GLU A 236 -23.11 29.39 10.38
C GLU A 236 -24.51 29.08 10.93
N ILE A 237 -25.55 29.54 10.24
CA ILE A 237 -26.93 29.32 10.56
C ILE A 237 -27.54 28.52 9.44
N GLU A 238 -28.05 27.32 9.74
CA GLU A 238 -28.72 26.48 8.74
C GLU A 238 -30.18 26.96 8.58
N TYR A 239 -30.68 26.95 7.34
CA TYR A 239 -32.11 27.19 7.05
C TYR A 239 -32.59 26.14 6.05
N TYR A 240 -33.86 25.78 6.12
CA TYR A 240 -34.44 24.69 5.32
C TYR A 240 -35.55 25.19 4.37
N SER A 241 -35.93 26.48 4.44
CA SER A 241 -36.89 27.13 3.54
C SER A 241 -36.59 28.62 3.39
N GLU A 242 -37.09 29.24 2.30
CA GLU A 242 -36.97 30.69 2.10
C GLU A 242 -37.70 31.50 3.22
N SER A 243 -38.86 31.04 3.65
CA SER A 243 -39.60 31.67 4.76
C SER A 243 -38.84 31.60 6.10
N GLU A 244 -38.06 30.54 6.31
CA GLU A 244 -37.22 30.43 7.49
C GLU A 244 -36.03 31.39 7.43
N LEU A 245 -35.45 31.57 6.24
CA LEU A 245 -34.38 32.54 5.98
C LEU A 245 -34.89 33.97 6.23
N GLU A 246 -36.06 34.34 5.71
CA GLU A 246 -36.69 35.64 5.95
C GLU A 246 -36.88 35.91 7.43
N ARG A 247 -37.46 34.95 8.17
CA ARG A 247 -37.62 35.04 9.63
C ARG A 247 -36.29 35.25 10.37
N ILE A 248 -35.23 34.56 9.96
CA ILE A 248 -33.90 34.72 10.56
C ILE A 248 -33.35 36.11 10.30
N VAL A 249 -33.53 36.64 9.08
CA VAL A 249 -33.10 38.00 8.69
C VAL A 249 -33.87 39.04 9.53
N GLU A 250 -35.18 38.91 9.64
CA GLU A 250 -36.01 39.80 10.46
C GLU A 250 -35.59 39.81 11.96
N LEU A 251 -35.26 38.63 12.51
CA LEU A 251 -34.74 38.51 13.86
C LEU A 251 -33.39 39.22 14.03
N ILE A 252 -32.49 39.14 13.04
CA ILE A 252 -31.19 39.83 13.09
C ILE A 252 -31.39 41.33 12.95
N GLU A 253 -32.33 41.81 12.12
CA GLU A 253 -32.63 43.21 11.92
C GLU A 253 -33.34 43.83 13.13
N SER A 254 -34.13 43.05 13.87
CA SER A 254 -34.84 43.51 15.10
C SER A 254 -33.91 43.76 16.30
N ILE A 255 -32.63 43.36 16.21
CA ILE A 255 -31.62 43.57 17.26
C ILE A 255 -31.01 44.98 17.21
N ARG A 256 -31.52 45.84 16.34
CA ARG A 256 -31.03 47.23 16.16
C ARG A 256 -31.61 48.22 17.19
#